data_77f1549565f777b8f8c2fd79caf151f1
#
_entry.id   77f1549565f777b8f8c2fd79caf151f1
#
_cell.length_a   1.000
_cell.length_b   1.000
_cell.length_c   1.000
_cell.angle_alpha   90.00
_cell.angle_beta   90.00
_cell.angle_gamma   90.00
#
_symmetry.space_group_name_H-M   'P 1'
#
loop_
_entity.id
_entity.type
_entity.pdbx_description
1 polymer ?
#
loop_
_entity_poly.entity_id
_entity_poly.type
_entity_poly.pdbx_seq_one_letter_code
_entity_poly.pdbx_strand_id
1 'polypeptide(L)'
;LCSRLSLYLICLKKTTAKWADSIIYPTNKIIENMDLTLNLNSRLQPMHRHDLEDALQEILEKGKLGEVTGGGTLQSPHGEIVSCDIEIHLNDDKQDSINRLVELVNIIGIPKGSTLLCTAPEIKIEVGTLEGLAFYVNGTDLPDEIYESCDINHVIEQMESAMNGIGRFYSYWEGNEWTALYFYGVSFVEMKQKIEPFIASYPLC
;
A
#
# COMPACT_ATOMS: atom_id res chain seq x y z
N LEU A 1 -31.50 -15.35 15.51
CA LEU A 1 -30.31 -16.22 15.48
C LEU A 1 -29.36 -15.66 14.42
N CYS A 2 -28.49 -14.76 14.89
CA CYS A 2 -27.49 -14.08 14.07
C CYS A 2 -26.49 -15.13 13.60
N SER A 3 -26.54 -15.51 12.32
CA SER A 3 -25.50 -16.32 11.70
C SER A 3 -24.25 -15.46 11.64
N ARG A 4 -23.18 -15.91 12.26
CA ARG A 4 -21.86 -15.28 12.33
C ARG A 4 -21.36 -14.97 10.92
N LEU A 5 -21.46 -13.72 10.50
CA LEU A 5 -20.65 -13.20 9.43
C LEU A 5 -19.17 -13.34 9.84
N SER A 6 -18.44 -14.20 9.13
CA SER A 6 -17.00 -14.35 9.34
C SER A 6 -16.31 -13.10 8.82
N LEU A 7 -16.04 -12.17 9.72
CA LEU A 7 -15.18 -11.03 9.46
C LEU A 7 -13.75 -11.53 9.25
N TYR A 8 -13.26 -11.49 8.03
CA TYR A 8 -11.84 -11.74 7.73
C TYR A 8 -11.07 -10.43 7.77
N LEU A 9 -10.58 -10.07 8.97
CA LEU A 9 -9.56 -9.04 9.11
C LEU A 9 -8.19 -9.70 8.93
N ILE A 10 -7.52 -9.37 7.83
CA ILE A 10 -6.22 -9.94 7.51
C ILE A 10 -5.14 -8.89 7.77
N CYS A 11 -4.18 -9.22 8.63
CA CYS A 11 -2.96 -8.45 8.79
C CYS A 11 -2.03 -8.73 7.61
N LEU A 12 -1.81 -7.72 6.76
CA LEU A 12 -0.90 -7.81 5.63
C LEU A 12 0.56 -7.67 6.10
N LYS A 13 1.01 -8.56 7.00
CA LYS A 13 2.40 -8.58 7.49
C LYS A 13 3.24 -9.50 6.63
N LYS A 14 4.32 -8.98 6.05
CA LYS A 14 5.49 -9.79 5.71
C LYS A 14 6.41 -9.84 6.93
N THR A 15 6.87 -11.02 7.30
CA THR A 15 7.87 -11.23 8.36
C THR A 15 9.16 -10.49 8.05
N THR A 16 9.56 -9.60 8.95
CA THR A 16 10.83 -8.88 8.87
C THR A 16 11.98 -9.83 9.17
N ALA A 17 12.81 -10.12 8.19
CA ALA A 17 14.15 -10.65 8.41
C ALA A 17 15.10 -9.49 8.75
N LYS A 18 15.79 -9.58 9.89
CA LYS A 18 16.87 -8.66 10.28
C LYS A 18 18.05 -8.83 9.33
N TRP A 19 18.30 -7.85 8.46
CA TRP A 19 19.55 -7.72 7.71
C TRP A 19 19.95 -6.24 7.68
N ALA A 20 20.57 -5.78 8.72
CA ALA A 20 21.29 -4.53 8.72
C ALA A 20 22.75 -4.83 8.99
N ASP A 21 23.48 -5.29 7.96
CA ASP A 21 24.95 -5.22 7.95
C ASP A 21 25.49 -5.35 6.51
N SER A 22 26.22 -4.31 6.11
CA SER A 22 27.18 -4.24 5.00
C SER A 22 26.63 -4.48 3.58
N ILE A 23 26.09 -3.42 2.96
CA ILE A 23 26.09 -3.31 1.50
C ILE A 23 27.51 -2.92 1.08
N ILE A 24 28.28 -3.89 0.55
CA ILE A 24 29.58 -3.63 -0.08
C ILE A 24 29.30 -3.28 -1.54
N TYR A 25 29.50 -2.01 -1.90
CA TYR A 25 29.42 -1.59 -3.30
C TYR A 25 30.74 -1.94 -4.03
N PRO A 26 30.69 -2.52 -5.23
CA PRO A 26 31.87 -2.66 -6.08
C PRO A 26 32.36 -1.28 -6.52
N THR A 27 33.59 -0.95 -6.19
CA THR A 27 34.26 0.29 -6.55
C THR A 27 34.51 0.40 -8.05
N ASN A 28 34.20 1.59 -8.63
CA ASN A 28 34.56 2.10 -9.94
C ASN A 28 33.76 1.65 -11.17
N LYS A 29 32.54 2.12 -11.26
CA LYS A 29 31.95 2.57 -12.52
C LYS A 29 31.18 3.84 -12.20
N ILE A 30 31.52 4.99 -12.81
CA ILE A 30 30.69 6.18 -12.75
C ILE A 30 29.41 5.84 -13.53
N ILE A 31 28.33 5.55 -12.84
CA ILE A 31 27.00 5.48 -13.40
C ILE A 31 26.48 6.89 -13.22
N GLU A 32 26.14 7.55 -14.31
CA GLU A 32 25.67 8.95 -14.27
C GLU A 32 24.21 9.05 -13.78
N ASN A 33 23.48 7.94 -13.80
CA ASN A 33 22.07 7.81 -13.40
C ASN A 33 21.78 6.38 -12.93
N MET A 34 20.62 6.17 -12.27
CA MET A 34 20.23 4.87 -11.72
C MET A 34 18.73 4.63 -11.87
N ASP A 35 18.39 3.47 -12.41
CA ASP A 35 17.00 2.99 -12.46
C ASP A 35 16.69 2.08 -11.28
N LEU A 36 15.61 2.39 -10.57
CA LEU A 36 15.13 1.67 -9.39
C LEU A 36 13.67 1.26 -9.59
N THR A 37 13.30 0.12 -9.05
CA THR A 37 11.90 -0.31 -8.96
C THR A 37 11.48 -0.28 -7.51
N LEU A 38 10.46 0.51 -7.18
CA LEU A 38 9.77 0.48 -5.91
C LEU A 38 8.67 -0.59 -5.97
N ASN A 39 8.95 -1.77 -5.45
CA ASN A 39 7.96 -2.83 -5.31
C ASN A 39 7.12 -2.57 -4.06
N LEU A 40 5.83 -2.31 -4.23
CA LEU A 40 4.90 -1.95 -3.17
C LEU A 40 4.22 -3.18 -2.58
N ASN A 41 4.30 -3.37 -1.28
CA ASN A 41 3.49 -4.34 -0.54
C ASN A 41 2.08 -3.79 -0.28
N SER A 42 1.45 -3.26 -1.33
CA SER A 42 0.11 -2.68 -1.28
C SER A 42 -0.79 -3.25 -2.37
N ARG A 43 -2.09 -3.13 -2.17
CA ARG A 43 -3.12 -3.57 -3.12
C ARG A 43 -3.80 -2.35 -3.72
N LEU A 44 -3.06 -1.64 -4.62
CA LEU A 44 -3.55 -0.42 -5.26
C LEU A 44 -4.12 -0.74 -6.64
N GLN A 45 -5.37 -0.35 -6.88
CA GLN A 45 -5.90 -0.27 -8.23
C GLN A 45 -5.04 0.68 -9.08
N PRO A 46 -4.97 0.50 -10.41
CA PRO A 46 -4.13 1.34 -11.27
C PRO A 46 -4.32 2.84 -11.03
N MET A 47 -5.56 3.30 -10.85
CA MET A 47 -5.87 4.71 -10.57
C MET A 47 -5.22 5.21 -9.25
N HIS A 48 -5.31 4.44 -8.17
CA HIS A 48 -4.73 4.82 -6.88
C HIS A 48 -3.20 4.70 -6.87
N ARG A 49 -2.64 3.82 -7.73
CA ARG A 49 -1.21 3.78 -7.94
C ARG A 49 -0.72 5.03 -8.68
N HIS A 50 -1.47 5.52 -9.67
CA HIS A 50 -1.16 6.77 -10.36
C HIS A 50 -1.14 7.96 -9.41
N ASP A 51 -2.08 8.06 -8.46
CA ASP A 51 -2.07 9.11 -7.45
C ASP A 51 -0.75 9.11 -6.64
N LEU A 52 -0.23 7.93 -6.33
CA LEU A 52 1.06 7.78 -5.64
C LEU A 52 2.25 8.11 -6.55
N GLU A 53 2.20 7.73 -7.83
CA GLU A 53 3.20 8.10 -8.84
C GLU A 53 3.28 9.61 -8.99
N ASP A 54 2.15 10.29 -9.11
CA ASP A 54 2.08 11.75 -9.24
C ASP A 54 2.67 12.47 -8.00
N ALA A 55 2.31 12.00 -6.80
CA ALA A 55 2.85 12.54 -5.57
C ALA A 55 4.38 12.32 -5.46
N LEU A 56 4.86 11.16 -5.87
CA LEU A 56 6.29 10.84 -5.88
C LEU A 56 7.03 11.67 -6.94
N GLN A 57 6.46 11.81 -8.14
CA GLN A 57 7.00 12.66 -9.22
C GLN A 57 7.21 14.10 -8.74
N GLU A 58 6.18 14.70 -8.14
CA GLU A 58 6.26 16.08 -7.63
C GLU A 58 7.41 16.28 -6.63
N ILE A 59 7.61 15.29 -5.75
CA ILE A 59 8.66 15.34 -4.72
C ILE A 59 10.05 15.14 -5.33
N LEU A 60 10.20 14.19 -6.27
CA LEU A 60 11.46 13.93 -6.95
C LEU A 60 11.92 15.15 -7.76
N GLU A 61 11.01 15.79 -8.50
CA GLU A 61 11.27 17.01 -9.26
C GLU A 61 11.69 18.19 -8.37
N LYS A 62 10.92 18.45 -7.29
CA LYS A 62 11.25 19.51 -6.32
C LYS A 62 12.60 19.27 -5.65
N GLY A 63 12.93 18.02 -5.37
CA GLY A 63 14.21 17.60 -4.79
C GLY A 63 15.34 17.54 -5.80
N LYS A 64 15.07 17.66 -7.11
CA LYS A 64 16.01 17.44 -8.21
C LYS A 64 16.74 16.09 -8.11
N LEU A 65 16.01 15.08 -7.62
CA LEU A 65 16.54 13.74 -7.39
C LEU A 65 16.40 12.84 -8.60
N GLY A 66 15.33 13.01 -9.37
CA GLY A 66 14.98 12.13 -10.47
C GLY A 66 13.54 12.31 -10.93
N GLU A 67 12.99 11.27 -11.55
CA GLU A 67 11.63 11.24 -12.06
C GLU A 67 11.02 9.82 -11.93
N VAL A 68 9.69 9.74 -11.97
CA VAL A 68 8.95 8.48 -12.15
C VAL A 68 8.89 8.18 -13.63
N THR A 69 9.32 6.98 -14.05
CA THR A 69 9.37 6.59 -15.47
C THR A 69 8.26 5.62 -15.86
N GLY A 70 7.55 5.06 -14.89
CA GLY A 70 6.46 4.14 -15.13
C GLY A 70 6.03 3.39 -13.88
N GLY A 71 5.23 2.34 -14.09
CA GLY A 71 4.80 1.44 -13.03
C GLY A 71 3.83 0.37 -13.54
N GLY A 72 3.57 -0.61 -12.70
CA GLY A 72 2.73 -1.75 -13.02
C GLY A 72 1.83 -2.19 -11.88
N THR A 73 0.72 -2.84 -12.21
CA THR A 73 -0.16 -3.53 -11.26
C THR A 73 -0.39 -4.94 -11.78
N LEU A 74 0.03 -5.93 -11.00
CA LEU A 74 -0.21 -7.34 -11.29
C LEU A 74 -1.52 -7.77 -10.63
N GLN A 75 -2.41 -8.34 -11.41
CA GLN A 75 -3.69 -8.89 -10.95
C GLN A 75 -3.69 -10.42 -11.01
N SER A 76 -4.40 -11.04 -10.08
CA SER A 76 -4.75 -12.46 -10.12
C SER A 76 -5.76 -12.72 -11.25
N PRO A 77 -6.02 -14.00 -11.63
CA PRO A 77 -7.10 -14.34 -12.55
C PRO A 77 -8.49 -13.86 -12.12
N HIS A 78 -8.69 -13.59 -10.86
CA HIS A 78 -9.95 -13.05 -10.29
C HIS A 78 -9.94 -11.52 -10.14
N GLY A 79 -8.93 -10.84 -10.70
CA GLY A 79 -8.83 -9.37 -10.68
C GLY A 79 -8.28 -8.77 -9.37
N GLU A 80 -8.02 -9.59 -8.35
CA GLU A 80 -7.44 -9.09 -7.11
C GLU A 80 -5.98 -8.65 -7.33
N ILE A 81 -5.60 -7.51 -6.74
CA ILE A 81 -4.25 -6.98 -6.86
C ILE A 81 -3.27 -7.87 -6.09
N VAL A 82 -2.22 -8.32 -6.76
CA VAL A 82 -1.14 -9.16 -6.20
C VAL A 82 0.06 -8.32 -5.80
N SER A 83 0.48 -7.41 -6.69
CA SER A 83 1.61 -6.49 -6.46
C SER A 83 1.46 -5.21 -7.28
N CYS A 84 2.14 -4.17 -6.84
CA CYS A 84 2.27 -2.90 -7.56
C CYS A 84 3.73 -2.50 -7.57
N ASP A 85 4.18 -1.94 -8.70
CA ASP A 85 5.53 -1.45 -8.88
C ASP A 85 5.49 -0.01 -9.40
N ILE A 86 6.47 0.82 -8.98
CA ILE A 86 6.75 2.14 -9.53
C ILE A 86 8.21 2.16 -9.99
N GLU A 87 8.44 2.58 -11.22
CA GLU A 87 9.77 2.72 -11.79
C GLU A 87 10.27 4.15 -11.58
N ILE A 88 11.50 4.28 -11.08
CA ILE A 88 12.10 5.55 -10.69
C ILE A 88 13.46 5.66 -11.32
N HIS A 89 13.71 6.78 -12.00
CA HIS A 89 15.01 7.15 -12.52
C HIS A 89 15.65 8.22 -11.63
N LEU A 90 16.80 7.93 -11.01
CA LEU A 90 17.58 8.91 -10.26
C LEU A 90 18.61 9.57 -11.16
N ASN A 91 18.83 10.88 -10.98
CA ASN A 91 19.76 11.69 -11.74
C ASN A 91 21.23 11.33 -11.47
N ASP A 92 21.51 10.61 -10.39
CA ASP A 92 22.84 10.09 -10.07
C ASP A 92 22.73 8.79 -9.23
N ASP A 93 23.85 8.07 -9.16
CA ASP A 93 24.00 6.80 -8.40
C ASP A 93 24.58 6.99 -7.00
N LYS A 94 24.59 8.23 -6.47
CA LYS A 94 25.17 8.50 -5.17
C LYS A 94 24.36 7.90 -4.04
N GLN A 95 25.05 7.39 -3.05
CA GLN A 95 24.44 6.86 -1.84
C GLN A 95 23.53 7.88 -1.13
N ASP A 96 23.90 9.16 -1.18
CA ASP A 96 23.08 10.25 -0.61
C ASP A 96 21.72 10.38 -1.32
N SER A 97 21.68 10.28 -2.64
CA SER A 97 20.45 10.32 -3.45
C SER A 97 19.55 9.12 -3.14
N ILE A 98 20.13 7.93 -2.99
CA ILE A 98 19.40 6.71 -2.58
C ILE A 98 18.83 6.88 -1.16
N ASN A 99 19.63 7.36 -0.22
CA ASN A 99 19.19 7.59 1.16
C ASN A 99 18.03 8.60 1.22
N ARG A 100 18.12 9.70 0.47
CA ARG A 100 17.06 10.70 0.37
C ARG A 100 15.79 10.13 -0.24
N LEU A 101 15.90 9.29 -1.28
CA LEU A 101 14.74 8.59 -1.83
C LEU A 101 14.08 7.70 -0.77
N VAL A 102 14.86 6.90 -0.02
CA VAL A 102 14.36 6.06 1.08
C VAL A 102 13.61 6.87 2.12
N GLU A 103 14.17 8.02 2.54
CA GLU A 103 13.50 8.93 3.47
C GLU A 103 12.17 9.46 2.91
N LEU A 104 12.16 9.89 1.66
CA LEU A 104 10.96 10.42 1.00
C LEU A 104 9.85 9.37 0.89
N VAL A 105 10.16 8.15 0.44
CA VAL A 105 9.18 7.05 0.35
C VAL A 105 8.61 6.72 1.72
N ASN A 106 9.42 6.74 2.77
CA ASN A 106 8.96 6.51 4.15
C ASN A 106 8.07 7.66 4.67
N ILE A 107 8.35 8.91 4.30
CA ILE A 107 7.55 10.09 4.67
C ILE A 107 6.18 10.08 3.95
N ILE A 108 6.15 9.71 2.67
CA ILE A 108 4.89 9.54 1.92
C ILE A 108 3.99 8.51 2.61
N GLY A 109 4.58 7.52 3.27
CA GLY A 109 3.87 6.51 4.02
C GLY A 109 3.42 5.35 3.14
N ILE A 110 4.38 4.52 2.72
CA ILE A 110 4.11 3.25 2.04
C ILE A 110 4.08 2.07 3.01
N PRO A 111 3.46 0.93 2.64
CA PRO A 111 3.36 -0.23 3.51
C PRO A 111 4.70 -0.90 3.82
N LYS A 112 4.84 -1.41 5.04
CA LYS A 112 5.95 -2.28 5.46
C LYS A 112 6.08 -3.50 4.54
N GLY A 113 7.33 -3.87 4.24
CA GLY A 113 7.66 -4.97 3.33
C GLY A 113 7.64 -4.56 1.86
N SER A 114 7.50 -3.27 1.56
CA SER A 114 7.87 -2.71 0.27
C SER A 114 9.39 -2.68 0.12
N THR A 115 9.90 -2.70 -1.11
CA THR A 115 11.34 -2.74 -1.38
C THR A 115 11.71 -1.84 -2.53
N LEU A 116 12.85 -1.16 -2.42
CA LEU A 116 13.55 -0.54 -3.54
C LEU A 116 14.54 -1.54 -4.12
N LEU A 117 14.49 -1.76 -5.41
CA LEU A 117 15.30 -2.74 -6.13
C LEU A 117 16.06 -2.06 -7.27
N CYS A 118 17.33 -2.47 -7.46
CA CYS A 118 18.10 -2.22 -8.66
C CYS A 118 18.86 -3.49 -9.02
N THR A 119 18.99 -3.78 -10.32
CA THR A 119 19.66 -5.00 -10.79
C THR A 119 21.16 -4.77 -11.06
N ALA A 120 21.56 -3.54 -11.37
CA ALA A 120 22.96 -3.22 -11.68
C ALA A 120 23.31 -1.79 -11.24
N PRO A 121 23.95 -1.59 -10.04
CA PRO A 121 24.37 -2.61 -9.07
C PRO A 121 23.20 -3.32 -8.38
N GLU A 122 23.44 -4.53 -7.85
CA GLU A 122 22.39 -5.24 -7.10
C GLU A 122 22.11 -4.51 -5.78
N ILE A 123 20.93 -3.88 -5.71
CA ILE A 123 20.45 -3.17 -4.52
C ILE A 123 19.09 -3.73 -4.16
N LYS A 124 18.90 -4.02 -2.88
CA LYS A 124 17.60 -4.33 -2.29
C LYS A 124 17.52 -3.66 -0.92
N ILE A 125 16.65 -2.66 -0.81
CA ILE A 125 16.43 -1.91 0.43
C ILE A 125 14.97 -2.10 0.84
N GLU A 126 14.75 -2.57 2.07
CA GLU A 126 13.41 -2.60 2.65
C GLU A 126 12.97 -1.19 3.04
N VAL A 127 11.75 -0.83 2.65
CA VAL A 127 11.15 0.48 2.90
C VAL A 127 9.70 0.32 3.37
N GLY A 128 9.12 1.41 3.85
CA GLY A 128 7.74 1.46 4.29
C GLY A 128 7.56 1.31 5.79
N THR A 129 6.57 2.03 6.29
CA THR A 129 6.29 2.17 7.73
C THR A 129 4.86 1.77 8.10
N LEU A 130 3.93 1.73 7.13
CA LEU A 130 2.52 1.48 7.38
C LEU A 130 2.19 0.00 7.44
N GLU A 131 1.25 -0.36 8.30
CA GLU A 131 0.63 -1.68 8.35
C GLU A 131 -0.69 -1.68 7.58
N GLY A 132 -0.98 -2.79 6.87
CA GLY A 132 -2.21 -2.92 6.08
C GLY A 132 -3.32 -3.59 6.87
N LEU A 133 -4.56 -3.13 6.64
CA LEU A 133 -5.80 -3.74 7.09
C LEU A 133 -6.69 -3.94 5.87
N ALA A 134 -7.11 -5.18 5.61
CA ALA A 134 -8.12 -5.50 4.62
C ALA A 134 -9.44 -5.80 5.32
N PHE A 135 -10.51 -5.16 4.87
CA PHE A 135 -11.86 -5.38 5.34
C PHE A 135 -12.71 -5.91 4.18
N TYR A 136 -13.28 -7.10 4.36
CA TYR A 136 -14.10 -7.74 3.33
C TYR A 136 -15.57 -7.61 3.67
N VAL A 137 -16.34 -7.12 2.71
CA VAL A 137 -17.80 -6.98 2.76
C VAL A 137 -18.41 -8.03 1.84
N ASN A 138 -19.43 -8.74 2.34
CA ASN A 138 -20.19 -9.68 1.53
C ASN A 138 -21.09 -8.92 0.55
N GLY A 139 -21.03 -9.29 -0.72
CA GLY A 139 -21.81 -8.64 -1.80
C GLY A 139 -23.05 -9.41 -2.26
N THR A 140 -23.34 -10.62 -1.72
CA THR A 140 -24.35 -11.52 -2.28
C THR A 140 -25.30 -12.18 -1.28
N ASP A 141 -24.86 -12.41 -0.02
CA ASP A 141 -25.57 -13.30 0.91
C ASP A 141 -26.47 -12.55 1.92
N LEU A 142 -26.53 -11.22 1.85
CA LEU A 142 -27.42 -10.41 2.68
C LEU A 142 -28.77 -10.21 1.98
N PRO A 143 -29.83 -9.92 2.74
CA PRO A 143 -31.12 -9.52 2.14
C PRO A 143 -31.00 -8.30 1.24
N ASP A 144 -31.76 -8.26 0.15
CA ASP A 144 -31.72 -7.17 -0.84
C ASP A 144 -31.93 -5.80 -0.21
N GLU A 145 -32.80 -5.70 0.83
CA GLU A 145 -33.08 -4.47 1.55
C GLU A 145 -31.83 -3.87 2.22
N ILE A 146 -30.87 -4.72 2.59
CA ILE A 146 -29.57 -4.24 3.15
C ILE A 146 -28.75 -3.57 2.05
N TYR A 147 -28.64 -4.20 0.88
CA TYR A 147 -27.91 -3.60 -0.25
C TYR A 147 -28.57 -2.32 -0.78
N GLU A 148 -29.91 -2.24 -0.76
CA GLU A 148 -30.64 -1.05 -1.18
C GLU A 148 -30.52 0.12 -0.18
N SER A 149 -30.37 -0.17 1.12
CA SER A 149 -30.36 0.84 2.19
C SER A 149 -28.96 1.23 2.69
N CYS A 150 -27.94 0.46 2.36
CA CYS A 150 -26.57 0.67 2.82
C CYS A 150 -25.66 1.13 1.68
N ASP A 151 -24.66 1.95 2.03
CA ASP A 151 -23.70 2.52 1.08
C ASP A 151 -22.28 2.17 1.51
N ILE A 152 -21.50 1.58 0.60
CA ILE A 152 -20.10 1.23 0.81
C ILE A 152 -19.22 2.46 1.02
N ASN A 153 -19.56 3.60 0.39
CA ASN A 153 -18.83 4.85 0.62
C ASN A 153 -19.02 5.35 2.04
N HIS A 154 -20.23 5.16 2.60
CA HIS A 154 -20.48 5.44 4.01
C HIS A 154 -19.63 4.57 4.93
N VAL A 155 -19.43 3.29 4.59
CA VAL A 155 -18.52 2.40 5.34
C VAL A 155 -17.10 2.96 5.35
N ILE A 156 -16.58 3.37 4.18
CA ILE A 156 -15.23 3.95 4.04
C ILE A 156 -15.10 5.20 4.90
N GLU A 157 -16.03 6.14 4.78
CA GLU A 157 -16.02 7.41 5.52
C GLU A 157 -16.08 7.20 7.03
N GLN A 158 -16.94 6.30 7.51
CA GLN A 158 -17.06 6.02 8.95
C GLN A 158 -15.82 5.33 9.51
N MET A 159 -15.23 4.40 8.75
CA MET A 159 -13.97 3.75 9.14
C MET A 159 -12.81 4.76 9.22
N GLU A 160 -12.65 5.63 8.23
CA GLU A 160 -11.62 6.68 8.24
C GLU A 160 -11.83 7.65 9.41
N SER A 161 -13.08 8.07 9.63
CA SER A 161 -13.44 8.93 10.77
C SER A 161 -13.12 8.27 12.11
N ALA A 162 -13.45 6.98 12.26
CA ALA A 162 -13.15 6.23 13.49
C ALA A 162 -11.64 6.07 13.72
N MET A 163 -10.87 5.84 12.66
CA MET A 163 -9.41 5.74 12.73
C MET A 163 -8.74 7.09 13.07
N ASN A 164 -9.39 8.20 12.79
CA ASN A 164 -8.94 9.55 13.19
C ASN A 164 -7.45 9.82 12.87
N GLY A 165 -7.03 9.54 11.64
CA GLY A 165 -5.69 9.78 11.13
C GLY A 165 -4.64 8.71 11.44
N ILE A 166 -4.94 7.67 12.21
CA ILE A 166 -4.02 6.54 12.41
C ILE A 166 -3.99 5.57 11.22
N GLY A 167 -5.00 5.62 10.36
CA GLY A 167 -5.11 4.89 9.11
C GLY A 167 -6.03 5.59 8.14
N ARG A 168 -5.90 5.29 6.87
CA ARG A 168 -6.74 5.83 5.81
C ARG A 168 -7.03 4.78 4.75
N PHE A 169 -8.08 4.99 3.97
CA PHE A 169 -8.41 4.20 2.79
C PHE A 169 -7.40 4.46 1.67
N TYR A 170 -6.98 3.40 1.00
CA TYR A 170 -6.03 3.49 -0.12
C TYR A 170 -6.60 2.92 -1.41
N SER A 171 -7.36 1.83 -1.32
CA SER A 171 -7.84 1.15 -2.51
C SER A 171 -8.89 0.10 -2.16
N TYR A 172 -9.46 -0.52 -3.18
CA TYR A 172 -10.43 -1.59 -3.05
C TYR A 172 -10.21 -2.66 -4.13
N TRP A 173 -10.86 -3.79 -3.92
CA TRP A 173 -11.09 -4.82 -4.93
C TRP A 173 -12.55 -5.25 -4.86
N GLU A 174 -13.17 -5.39 -6.03
CA GLU A 174 -14.53 -5.90 -6.17
C GLU A 174 -14.49 -7.22 -6.92
N GLY A 175 -14.91 -8.28 -6.23
CA GLY A 175 -15.07 -9.63 -6.78
C GLY A 175 -16.55 -9.99 -6.93
N ASN A 176 -16.83 -11.26 -7.30
CA ASN A 176 -18.20 -11.71 -7.53
C ASN A 176 -19.04 -11.80 -6.26
N GLU A 177 -18.42 -12.12 -5.13
CA GLU A 177 -19.11 -12.38 -3.84
C GLU A 177 -18.66 -11.41 -2.74
N TRP A 178 -17.47 -10.82 -2.88
CA TRP A 178 -16.82 -10.01 -1.86
C TRP A 178 -16.25 -8.73 -2.44
N THR A 179 -16.38 -7.66 -1.67
CA THR A 179 -15.63 -6.42 -1.89
C THR A 179 -14.61 -6.26 -0.78
N ALA A 180 -13.34 -6.08 -1.13
CA ALA A 180 -12.28 -5.79 -0.17
C ALA A 180 -11.97 -4.29 -0.15
N LEU A 181 -11.91 -3.71 1.03
CA LEU A 181 -11.44 -2.34 1.28
C LEU A 181 -10.08 -2.40 1.94
N TYR A 182 -9.09 -1.72 1.36
CA TYR A 182 -7.71 -1.73 1.83
C TYR A 182 -7.36 -0.41 2.50
N PHE A 183 -7.03 -0.51 3.78
CA PHE A 183 -6.57 0.61 4.61
C PHE A 183 -5.12 0.39 5.00
N TYR A 184 -4.35 1.47 5.08
CA TYR A 184 -2.99 1.44 5.58
C TYR A 184 -2.81 2.53 6.64
N GLY A 185 -2.04 2.19 7.69
CA GLY A 185 -1.85 3.10 8.81
C GLY A 185 -0.73 2.66 9.74
N VAL A 186 -0.55 3.39 10.82
CA VAL A 186 0.58 3.21 11.74
C VAL A 186 0.55 1.89 12.52
N SER A 187 -0.66 1.34 12.76
CA SER A 187 -0.84 0.11 13.54
C SER A 187 -2.11 -0.63 13.12
N PHE A 188 -1.97 -1.86 12.64
CA PHE A 188 -3.10 -2.74 12.35
C PHE A 188 -4.01 -2.94 13.59
N VAL A 189 -3.40 -3.15 14.74
CA VAL A 189 -4.14 -3.42 15.99
C VAL A 189 -5.00 -2.21 16.36
N GLU A 190 -4.44 -1.01 16.30
CA GLU A 190 -5.17 0.20 16.63
C GLU A 190 -6.25 0.52 15.60
N MET A 191 -5.96 0.40 14.30
CA MET A 191 -6.97 0.55 13.24
C MET A 191 -8.16 -0.39 13.48
N LYS A 192 -7.88 -1.67 13.70
CA LYS A 192 -8.91 -2.67 13.99
C LYS A 192 -9.77 -2.29 15.19
N GLN A 193 -9.15 -1.95 16.32
CA GLN A 193 -9.87 -1.57 17.55
C GLN A 193 -10.80 -0.36 17.33
N LYS A 194 -10.36 0.60 16.51
CA LYS A 194 -11.12 1.81 16.23
C LYS A 194 -12.38 1.55 15.38
N ILE A 195 -12.30 0.64 14.43
CA ILE A 195 -13.43 0.35 13.52
C ILE A 195 -14.41 -0.68 14.06
N GLU A 196 -14.00 -1.52 15.04
CA GLU A 196 -14.85 -2.59 15.61
C GLU A 196 -16.25 -2.11 16.06
N PRO A 197 -16.42 -0.97 16.75
CA PRO A 197 -17.74 -0.51 17.18
C PRO A 197 -18.69 -0.19 16.00
N PHE A 198 -18.17 0.39 14.94
CA PHE A 198 -18.92 0.69 13.73
C PHE A 198 -19.32 -0.61 13.01
N ILE A 199 -18.35 -1.49 12.76
CA ILE A 199 -18.58 -2.79 12.11
C ILE A 199 -19.64 -3.61 12.83
N ALA A 200 -19.63 -3.62 14.17
CA ALA A 200 -20.60 -4.38 14.96
C ALA A 200 -22.03 -3.85 14.86
N SER A 201 -22.24 -2.62 14.37
CA SER A 201 -23.54 -1.94 14.35
C SER A 201 -24.09 -1.70 12.94
N TYR A 202 -23.27 -1.67 11.92
CA TYR A 202 -23.70 -1.35 10.57
C TYR A 202 -24.14 -2.60 9.80
N PRO A 203 -25.36 -2.66 9.23
CA PRO A 203 -25.95 -3.88 8.68
C PRO A 203 -25.19 -4.51 7.51
N LEU A 204 -24.45 -3.71 6.74
CA LEU A 204 -23.63 -4.20 5.62
C LEU A 204 -22.34 -4.91 6.10
N CYS A 205 -21.93 -4.72 7.38
CA CYS A 205 -20.68 -5.22 7.94
C CYS A 205 -20.81 -6.57 8.71
#